data_da79f18b6b9b1e6402ea10c5f619fe91
#
_entry.id   da79f18b6b9b1e6402ea10c5f619fe91
#
_cell.length_a   1.000
_cell.length_b   1.000
_cell.length_c   1.000
_cell.angle_alpha   90.00
_cell.angle_beta   90.00
_cell.angle_gamma   90.00
#
_symmetry.space_group_name_H-M   'P 1'
#
loop_
_entity.id
_entity.type
_entity.pdbx_description
1 polymer ?
#
loop_
_entity_poly.entity_id
_entity_poly.type
_entity_poly.pdbx_seq_one_letter_code
_entity_poly.pdbx_strand_id
1 'polypeptide(L)'
;MLFEKKEYKERLKKVKASMQKQGIDLLVSHDPANMNYLTGYDAWSFYYAQCVLVHVNEDEPICFLRAQDVGGGYIKTYVEHKNIIPYDEKYIHTWPLHPYQYLVEIIKERKWDNSNIGLEMDSHYFTAYCYETIKKGLPNAKLKDAERLVNWVRVVKSDAEIALMKSAARITEKGMKKAFEIINPGVRQCDAVGEIQKALFNGTPEFGGDYASIATLLPTGKGTSASHLTATEDKFVKGEATIIEISGV
;
A
#
# COMPACT_ATOMS: atom_id res chain seq x y z
N MET A 1 -3.96 15.34 0.77
CA MET A 1 -4.44 14.37 -0.24
C MET A 1 -3.75 14.66 -1.57
N LEU A 2 -3.33 13.63 -2.29
CA LEU A 2 -2.67 13.77 -3.60
C LEU A 2 -3.65 14.07 -4.74
N PHE A 3 -4.91 13.68 -4.58
CA PHE A 3 -5.95 13.87 -5.59
C PHE A 3 -7.15 14.62 -5.01
N GLU A 4 -7.94 15.22 -5.88
CA GLU A 4 -9.22 15.80 -5.50
C GLU A 4 -10.24 14.72 -5.11
N LYS A 5 -11.21 15.06 -4.25
CA LYS A 5 -12.29 14.14 -3.82
C LYS A 5 -13.04 13.51 -5.01
N LYS A 6 -13.17 14.23 -6.12
CA LYS A 6 -13.81 13.74 -7.34
C LYS A 6 -13.10 12.52 -7.93
N GLU A 7 -11.76 12.53 -7.95
CA GLU A 7 -10.97 11.42 -8.46
C GLU A 7 -11.22 10.15 -7.64
N TYR A 8 -11.20 10.24 -6.31
CA TYR A 8 -11.49 9.09 -5.44
C TYR A 8 -12.91 8.56 -5.63
N LYS A 9 -13.90 9.43 -5.84
CA LYS A 9 -15.29 9.00 -6.13
C LYS A 9 -15.39 8.24 -7.45
N GLU A 10 -14.69 8.66 -8.50
CA GLU A 10 -14.66 7.94 -9.78
C GLU A 10 -13.96 6.57 -9.65
N ARG A 11 -12.87 6.50 -8.88
CA ARG A 11 -12.20 5.23 -8.56
C ARG A 11 -13.14 4.27 -7.82
N LEU A 12 -13.81 4.76 -6.79
CA LEU A 12 -14.78 3.98 -6.02
C LEU A 12 -15.91 3.45 -6.91
N LYS A 13 -16.43 4.27 -7.82
CA LYS A 13 -17.45 3.88 -8.80
C LYS A 13 -16.96 2.73 -9.69
N LYS A 14 -15.74 2.81 -10.22
CA LYS A 14 -15.14 1.74 -11.03
C LYS A 14 -14.99 0.44 -10.23
N VAL A 15 -14.53 0.53 -8.98
CA VAL A 15 -14.39 -0.62 -8.08
C VAL A 15 -15.74 -1.25 -7.79
N LYS A 16 -16.77 -0.48 -7.45
CA LYS A 16 -18.14 -0.98 -7.23
C LYS A 16 -18.73 -1.65 -8.47
N ALA A 17 -18.49 -1.09 -9.65
CA ALA A 17 -18.93 -1.73 -10.90
C ALA A 17 -18.25 -3.09 -11.12
N SER A 18 -16.98 -3.24 -10.74
CA SER A 18 -16.28 -4.52 -10.78
C SER A 18 -16.80 -5.49 -9.72
N MET A 19 -17.08 -5.00 -8.48
CA MET A 19 -17.72 -5.81 -7.43
C MET A 19 -19.07 -6.37 -7.88
N GLN A 20 -19.92 -5.54 -8.48
CA GLN A 20 -21.23 -5.97 -8.99
C GLN A 20 -21.11 -7.06 -10.05
N LYS A 21 -20.16 -6.94 -10.99
CA LYS A 21 -19.90 -7.98 -12.01
C LYS A 21 -19.47 -9.31 -11.39
N GLN A 22 -18.79 -9.27 -10.27
CA GLN A 22 -18.32 -10.46 -9.55
C GLN A 22 -19.31 -10.95 -8.48
N GLY A 23 -20.45 -10.27 -8.29
CA GLY A 23 -21.41 -10.61 -7.25
C GLY A 23 -20.84 -10.44 -5.84
N ILE A 24 -20.08 -9.38 -5.61
CA ILE A 24 -19.52 -8.99 -4.31
C ILE A 24 -20.33 -7.80 -3.81
N ASP A 25 -20.89 -7.93 -2.61
CA ASP A 25 -21.66 -6.87 -1.95
C ASP A 25 -20.76 -5.99 -1.06
N LEU A 26 -19.84 -6.64 -0.36
CA LEU A 26 -18.85 -6.01 0.53
C LEU A 26 -17.44 -6.45 0.15
N LEU A 27 -16.55 -5.52 -0.14
CA LEU A 27 -15.11 -5.77 -0.34
C LEU A 27 -14.35 -5.38 0.94
N VAL A 28 -13.47 -6.26 1.39
CA VAL A 28 -12.50 -5.98 2.46
C VAL A 28 -11.12 -5.94 1.83
N SER A 29 -10.61 -4.72 1.62
CA SER A 29 -9.34 -4.46 0.94
C SER A 29 -8.23 -4.20 1.96
N HIS A 30 -7.12 -4.94 1.86
CA HIS A 30 -6.02 -4.95 2.84
C HIS A 30 -4.70 -4.43 2.27
N ASP A 31 -4.52 -4.51 0.96
CA ASP A 31 -3.30 -4.05 0.31
C ASP A 31 -3.15 -2.54 0.49
N PRO A 32 -2.01 -2.04 1.06
CA PRO A 32 -1.83 -0.62 1.31
C PRO A 32 -2.00 0.25 0.08
N ALA A 33 -1.54 -0.21 -1.08
CA ALA A 33 -1.70 0.51 -2.33
C ALA A 33 -3.16 0.55 -2.80
N ASN A 34 -3.97 -0.48 -2.51
CA ASN A 34 -5.40 -0.48 -2.76
C ASN A 34 -6.15 0.42 -1.76
N MET A 35 -5.75 0.40 -0.48
CA MET A 35 -6.29 1.32 0.54
C MET A 35 -6.04 2.78 0.15
N ASN A 36 -4.81 3.11 -0.29
CA ASN A 36 -4.48 4.44 -0.80
C ASN A 36 -5.32 4.81 -2.03
N TYR A 37 -5.45 3.91 -3.00
CA TYR A 37 -6.26 4.12 -4.19
C TYR A 37 -7.72 4.43 -3.87
N LEU A 38 -8.29 3.72 -2.90
CA LEU A 38 -9.69 3.85 -2.49
C LEU A 38 -9.98 5.08 -1.62
N THR A 39 -9.01 5.54 -0.82
CA THR A 39 -9.27 6.52 0.25
C THR A 39 -8.27 7.65 0.34
N GLY A 40 -7.06 7.48 -0.19
CA GLY A 40 -5.93 8.37 0.02
C GLY A 40 -5.08 8.03 1.26
N TYR A 41 -5.42 6.98 2.01
CA TYR A 41 -4.67 6.58 3.19
C TYR A 41 -3.32 5.97 2.82
N ASP A 42 -2.22 6.58 3.26
CA ASP A 42 -0.84 6.17 2.95
C ASP A 42 0.09 6.20 4.18
N ALA A 43 -0.44 6.05 5.39
CA ALA A 43 0.38 6.05 6.59
C ALA A 43 1.23 4.76 6.72
N TRP A 44 2.38 4.89 7.40
CA TRP A 44 3.27 3.77 7.71
C TRP A 44 2.72 2.91 8.84
N SER A 45 1.58 2.27 8.63
CA SER A 45 0.86 1.44 9.61
C SER A 45 0.51 0.05 9.08
N PHE A 46 0.92 -0.26 7.85
CA PHE A 46 0.54 -1.46 7.11
C PHE A 46 0.99 -2.78 7.76
N TYR A 47 1.89 -2.74 8.73
CA TYR A 47 2.35 -3.91 9.50
C TYR A 47 1.42 -4.28 10.65
N TYR A 48 0.37 -3.51 10.90
CA TYR A 48 -0.76 -3.87 11.75
C TYR A 48 -1.98 -4.22 10.92
N ALA A 49 -2.92 -4.96 11.52
CA ALA A 49 -4.18 -5.29 10.88
C ALA A 49 -4.98 -4.00 10.59
N GLN A 50 -5.23 -3.73 9.32
CA GLN A 50 -6.01 -2.59 8.84
C GLN A 50 -6.69 -2.97 7.53
N CYS A 51 -7.78 -2.31 7.20
CA CYS A 51 -8.45 -2.51 5.91
C CYS A 51 -9.36 -1.34 5.54
N VAL A 52 -9.78 -1.34 4.28
CA VAL A 52 -10.86 -0.50 3.78
C VAL A 52 -12.04 -1.39 3.42
N LEU A 53 -13.22 -1.06 3.97
CA LEU A 53 -14.47 -1.69 3.61
C LEU A 53 -15.16 -0.87 2.52
N VAL A 54 -15.50 -1.51 1.42
CA VAL A 54 -16.32 -0.93 0.34
C VAL A 54 -17.60 -1.73 0.22
N HIS A 55 -18.73 -1.12 0.52
CA HIS A 55 -20.04 -1.73 0.29
C HIS A 55 -20.69 -1.11 -0.94
N VAL A 56 -21.34 -1.92 -1.79
CA VAL A 56 -21.89 -1.45 -3.08
C VAL A 56 -22.94 -0.34 -2.93
N ASN A 57 -23.69 -0.34 -1.84
CA ASN A 57 -24.77 0.62 -1.56
C ASN A 57 -24.36 1.84 -0.72
N GLU A 58 -23.13 1.88 -0.19
CA GLU A 58 -22.66 3.01 0.62
C GLU A 58 -21.95 4.05 -0.25
N ASP A 59 -22.12 5.33 0.02
CA ASP A 59 -21.51 6.41 -0.77
C ASP A 59 -20.00 6.57 -0.56
N GLU A 60 -19.50 6.18 0.60
CA GLU A 60 -18.09 6.29 0.98
C GLU A 60 -17.59 4.97 1.56
N PRO A 61 -16.31 4.67 1.42
CA PRO A 61 -15.69 3.52 2.08
C PRO A 61 -15.51 3.77 3.58
N ILE A 62 -15.24 2.72 4.33
CA ILE A 62 -14.87 2.78 5.74
C ILE A 62 -13.40 2.43 5.87
N CYS A 63 -12.64 3.25 6.59
CA CYS A 63 -11.28 2.95 6.99
C CYS A 63 -11.29 2.30 8.38
N PHE A 64 -10.86 1.06 8.49
CA PHE A 64 -10.67 0.35 9.76
C PHE A 64 -9.19 0.39 10.11
N LEU A 65 -8.83 1.14 11.14
CA LEU A 65 -7.46 1.47 11.48
C LEU A 65 -7.17 1.24 12.97
N ARG A 66 -5.92 1.03 13.31
CA ARG A 66 -5.47 1.03 14.70
C ARG A 66 -5.72 2.40 15.34
N ALA A 67 -6.13 2.45 16.62
CA ALA A 67 -6.45 3.71 17.31
C ALA A 67 -5.29 4.71 17.28
N GLN A 68 -4.04 4.24 17.40
CA GLN A 68 -2.85 5.06 17.29
C GLN A 68 -2.69 5.74 15.91
N ASP A 69 -3.17 5.10 14.83
CA ASP A 69 -2.96 5.53 13.45
C ASP A 69 -4.16 6.31 12.87
N VAL A 70 -5.26 6.40 13.62
CA VAL A 70 -6.51 7.05 13.16
C VAL A 70 -6.32 8.51 12.77
N GLY A 71 -5.39 9.22 13.42
CA GLY A 71 -5.03 10.59 13.06
C GLY A 71 -4.54 10.73 11.62
N GLY A 72 -3.79 9.74 11.13
CA GLY A 72 -3.41 9.65 9.72
C GLY A 72 -4.64 9.54 8.80
N GLY A 73 -5.63 8.77 9.20
CA GLY A 73 -6.91 8.68 8.47
C GLY A 73 -7.61 10.03 8.34
N TYR A 74 -7.68 10.79 9.41
CA TYR A 74 -8.31 12.14 9.39
C TYR A 74 -7.57 13.16 8.51
N ILE A 75 -6.24 13.05 8.43
CA ILE A 75 -5.41 14.02 7.69
C ILE A 75 -5.28 13.64 6.21
N LYS A 76 -5.12 12.36 5.91
CA LYS A 76 -4.73 11.88 4.58
C LYS A 76 -5.91 11.51 3.68
N THR A 77 -7.08 11.14 4.23
CA THR A 77 -8.20 10.61 3.45
C THR A 77 -9.24 11.69 3.10
N TYR A 78 -10.03 11.41 2.05
CA TYR A 78 -11.21 12.22 1.72
C TYR A 78 -12.46 11.76 2.50
N VAL A 79 -12.36 10.64 3.21
CA VAL A 79 -13.45 9.95 3.89
C VAL A 79 -13.93 10.78 5.10
N GLU A 80 -15.23 10.86 5.31
CA GLU A 80 -15.77 11.53 6.48
C GLU A 80 -15.31 10.84 7.78
N HIS A 81 -15.03 11.63 8.81
CA HIS A 81 -14.47 11.12 10.08
C HIS A 81 -15.31 10.00 10.72
N LYS A 82 -16.65 10.04 10.55
CA LYS A 82 -17.55 8.97 11.04
C LYS A 82 -17.31 7.60 10.40
N ASN A 83 -16.66 7.57 9.22
CA ASN A 83 -16.30 6.37 8.47
C ASN A 83 -14.84 5.96 8.68
N ILE A 84 -14.13 6.61 9.59
CA ILE A 84 -12.78 6.23 10.02
C ILE A 84 -12.92 5.61 11.41
N ILE A 85 -12.85 4.28 11.48
CA ILE A 85 -13.17 3.52 12.68
C ILE A 85 -11.89 3.00 13.32
N PRO A 86 -11.52 3.52 14.51
CA PRO A 86 -10.40 2.99 15.26
C PRO A 86 -10.75 1.68 15.96
N TYR A 87 -9.82 0.73 16.00
CA TYR A 87 -9.88 -0.37 16.95
C TYR A 87 -8.92 -0.16 18.11
N ASP A 88 -9.31 -0.65 19.27
CA ASP A 88 -8.62 -0.47 20.55
C ASP A 88 -7.26 -1.21 20.58
N GLU A 89 -6.28 -0.62 21.29
CA GLU A 89 -4.95 -1.19 21.51
C GLU A 89 -4.96 -2.55 22.21
N LYS A 90 -6.05 -2.89 22.94
CA LYS A 90 -6.23 -4.20 23.57
C LYS A 90 -6.17 -5.37 22.60
N TYR A 91 -6.41 -5.13 21.30
CA TYR A 91 -6.33 -6.16 20.25
C TYR A 91 -4.90 -6.39 19.71
N ILE A 92 -3.93 -5.58 20.14
CA ILE A 92 -2.56 -5.64 19.62
C ILE A 92 -1.73 -6.61 20.47
N HIS A 93 -1.20 -7.66 19.79
CA HIS A 93 -0.36 -8.69 20.40
C HIS A 93 -0.94 -9.35 21.67
N THR A 94 -2.27 -9.41 21.78
CA THR A 94 -2.97 -9.90 22.97
C THR A 94 -3.81 -11.13 22.62
N TRP A 95 -3.19 -12.30 22.66
CA TRP A 95 -3.91 -13.57 22.45
C TRP A 95 -4.96 -13.80 23.53
N PRO A 96 -6.21 -14.25 23.21
CA PRO A 96 -6.71 -14.63 21.88
C PRO A 96 -7.41 -13.48 21.13
N LEU A 97 -7.21 -12.23 21.53
CA LEU A 97 -7.83 -11.08 20.88
C LEU A 97 -7.18 -10.79 19.51
N HIS A 98 -8.01 -10.36 18.57
CA HIS A 98 -7.58 -9.96 17.24
C HIS A 98 -8.43 -8.79 16.73
N PRO A 99 -7.87 -7.78 16.04
CA PRO A 99 -8.62 -6.62 15.54
C PRO A 99 -9.85 -7.00 14.72
N TYR A 100 -9.79 -8.08 13.95
CA TYR A 100 -10.91 -8.51 13.11
C TYR A 100 -12.10 -9.10 13.88
N GLN A 101 -11.99 -9.36 15.16
CA GLN A 101 -13.17 -9.63 16.01
C GLN A 101 -14.04 -8.35 16.07
N TYR A 102 -13.42 -7.19 16.23
CA TYR A 102 -14.15 -5.91 16.21
C TYR A 102 -14.63 -5.55 14.79
N LEU A 103 -13.86 -5.86 13.76
CA LEU A 103 -14.33 -5.70 12.37
C LEU A 103 -15.61 -6.50 12.10
N VAL A 104 -15.70 -7.72 12.62
CA VAL A 104 -16.91 -8.57 12.54
C VAL A 104 -18.10 -7.90 13.22
N GLU A 105 -17.90 -7.28 14.38
CA GLU A 105 -18.97 -6.54 15.09
C GLU A 105 -19.48 -5.38 14.23
N ILE A 106 -18.59 -4.58 13.63
CA ILE A 106 -18.95 -3.48 12.72
C ILE A 106 -19.77 -3.99 11.53
N ILE A 107 -19.37 -5.12 10.93
CA ILE A 107 -20.09 -5.71 9.80
C ILE A 107 -21.50 -6.15 10.22
N LYS A 108 -21.66 -6.71 11.41
CA LYS A 108 -22.98 -7.10 11.97
C LYS A 108 -23.86 -5.89 12.30
N GLU A 109 -23.30 -4.88 12.95
CA GLU A 109 -24.02 -3.65 13.28
C GLU A 109 -24.58 -2.96 12.03
N ARG A 110 -23.86 -3.03 10.92
CA ARG A 110 -24.29 -2.52 9.63
C ARG A 110 -25.21 -3.47 8.86
N LYS A 111 -25.51 -4.65 9.39
CA LYS A 111 -26.35 -5.69 8.77
C LYS A 111 -25.79 -6.20 7.45
N TRP A 112 -24.46 -6.28 7.36
CA TRP A 112 -23.74 -6.82 6.18
C TRP A 112 -23.30 -8.28 6.37
N ASP A 113 -23.67 -8.91 7.47
CA ASP A 113 -23.28 -10.25 7.90
C ASP A 113 -23.87 -11.40 7.06
N ASN A 114 -24.82 -11.08 6.15
CA ASN A 114 -25.39 -12.01 5.17
C ASN A 114 -24.93 -11.72 3.73
N SER A 115 -23.94 -10.86 3.54
CA SER A 115 -23.45 -10.42 2.22
C SER A 115 -22.50 -11.43 1.58
N ASN A 116 -22.33 -11.29 0.25
CA ASN A 116 -21.20 -11.88 -0.46
C ASN A 116 -19.98 -10.99 -0.21
N ILE A 117 -19.04 -11.47 0.60
CA ILE A 117 -17.87 -10.70 1.02
C ILE A 117 -16.66 -11.12 0.20
N GLY A 118 -16.11 -10.17 -0.57
CA GLY A 118 -14.85 -10.33 -1.28
C GLY A 118 -13.66 -9.99 -0.37
N LEU A 119 -12.68 -10.87 -0.32
CA LEU A 119 -11.45 -10.71 0.46
C LEU A 119 -10.25 -10.70 -0.50
N GLU A 120 -9.27 -9.84 -0.27
CA GLU A 120 -8.00 -9.86 -1.01
C GLU A 120 -7.11 -10.99 -0.46
N MET A 121 -7.44 -12.25 -0.83
CA MET A 121 -6.84 -13.44 -0.24
C MET A 121 -5.35 -13.62 -0.58
N ASP A 122 -4.90 -13.03 -1.69
CA ASP A 122 -3.50 -13.03 -2.14
C ASP A 122 -2.71 -11.79 -1.66
N SER A 123 -3.25 -10.99 -0.74
CA SER A 123 -2.54 -9.87 -0.12
C SER A 123 -1.60 -10.35 0.98
N HIS A 124 -0.34 -9.88 0.97
CA HIS A 124 0.64 -10.15 2.03
C HIS A 124 0.22 -9.63 3.41
N TYR A 125 -0.72 -8.70 3.45
CA TYR A 125 -1.22 -8.05 4.68
C TYR A 125 -2.49 -8.72 5.21
N PHE A 126 -3.03 -9.72 4.51
CA PHE A 126 -4.18 -10.52 4.93
C PHE A 126 -3.74 -11.89 5.42
N THR A 127 -3.64 -12.04 6.73
CA THR A 127 -3.17 -13.29 7.33
C THR A 127 -4.26 -14.36 7.37
N ALA A 128 -3.85 -15.63 7.45
CA ALA A 128 -4.78 -16.74 7.68
C ALA A 128 -5.65 -16.52 8.93
N TYR A 129 -5.10 -15.88 9.97
CA TYR A 129 -5.85 -15.59 11.19
C TYR A 129 -6.94 -14.52 10.98
N CYS A 130 -6.70 -13.54 10.10
CA CYS A 130 -7.73 -12.59 9.66
C CYS A 130 -8.90 -13.34 9.00
N TYR A 131 -8.60 -14.24 8.07
CA TYR A 131 -9.61 -15.05 7.38
C TYR A 131 -10.43 -15.90 8.34
N GLU A 132 -9.76 -16.67 9.21
CA GLU A 132 -10.45 -17.54 10.17
C GLU A 132 -11.33 -16.74 11.15
N THR A 133 -10.88 -15.56 11.56
CA THR A 133 -11.66 -14.66 12.44
C THR A 133 -12.93 -14.18 11.74
N ILE A 134 -12.84 -13.73 10.49
CA ILE A 134 -14.00 -13.31 9.69
C ILE A 134 -14.94 -14.50 9.49
N LYS A 135 -14.44 -15.64 9.04
CA LYS A 135 -15.20 -16.84 8.76
C LYS A 135 -15.98 -17.34 9.98
N LYS A 136 -15.30 -17.40 11.13
CA LYS A 136 -15.94 -17.79 12.41
C LYS A 136 -16.97 -16.77 12.87
N GLY A 137 -16.67 -15.48 12.68
CA GLY A 137 -17.52 -14.39 13.16
C GLY A 137 -18.75 -14.15 12.29
N LEU A 138 -18.70 -14.48 11.00
CA LEU A 138 -19.76 -14.23 10.00
C LEU A 138 -20.21 -15.54 9.34
N PRO A 139 -20.85 -16.48 10.08
CA PRO A 139 -21.18 -17.81 9.57
C PRO A 139 -22.20 -17.80 8.41
N ASN A 140 -22.97 -16.73 8.26
CA ASN A 140 -23.97 -16.57 7.22
C ASN A 140 -23.44 -15.85 5.97
N ALA A 141 -22.28 -15.22 6.04
CA ALA A 141 -21.67 -14.54 4.91
C ALA A 141 -21.08 -15.55 3.91
N LYS A 142 -21.14 -15.22 2.63
CA LYS A 142 -20.46 -15.99 1.59
C LYS A 142 -19.10 -15.34 1.30
N LEU A 143 -18.04 -15.91 1.88
CA LEU A 143 -16.68 -15.43 1.66
C LEU A 143 -16.14 -15.96 0.33
N LYS A 144 -15.52 -15.08 -0.45
CA LYS A 144 -14.87 -15.43 -1.71
C LYS A 144 -13.60 -14.61 -1.90
N ASP A 145 -12.68 -15.12 -2.71
CA ASP A 145 -11.54 -14.36 -3.17
C ASP A 145 -12.00 -13.23 -4.10
N ALA A 146 -11.52 -12.03 -3.86
CA ALA A 146 -11.76 -10.88 -4.72
C ALA A 146 -10.83 -10.84 -5.95
N GLU A 147 -9.94 -11.82 -6.15
CA GLU A 147 -9.10 -12.01 -7.33
C GLU A 147 -8.35 -10.73 -7.77
N ARG A 148 -7.79 -9.98 -6.80
CA ARG A 148 -7.10 -8.71 -7.05
C ARG A 148 -7.98 -7.66 -7.76
N LEU A 149 -9.27 -7.60 -7.43
CA LEU A 149 -10.26 -6.74 -8.06
C LEU A 149 -9.80 -5.27 -8.17
N VAL A 150 -9.32 -4.69 -7.08
CA VAL A 150 -8.84 -3.29 -7.06
C VAL A 150 -7.60 -3.14 -7.93
N ASN A 151 -6.68 -4.09 -7.90
CA ASN A 151 -5.47 -4.06 -8.73
C ASN A 151 -5.83 -4.00 -10.22
N TRP A 152 -6.80 -4.80 -10.67
CA TRP A 152 -7.26 -4.77 -12.06
C TRP A 152 -7.92 -3.44 -12.45
N VAL A 153 -8.65 -2.81 -11.55
CA VAL A 153 -9.19 -1.46 -11.79
C VAL A 153 -8.05 -0.44 -11.90
N ARG A 154 -7.00 -0.56 -11.09
CA ARG A 154 -5.82 0.32 -11.09
C ARG A 154 -4.92 0.16 -12.32
N VAL A 155 -5.04 -0.94 -13.08
CA VAL A 155 -4.20 -1.16 -14.29
C VAL A 155 -4.35 -0.01 -15.29
N VAL A 156 -5.55 0.52 -15.46
CA VAL A 156 -5.80 1.69 -16.32
C VAL A 156 -5.75 2.96 -15.49
N LYS A 157 -4.70 3.76 -15.71
CA LYS A 157 -4.43 5.01 -14.98
C LYS A 157 -5.29 6.15 -15.51
N SER A 158 -5.69 7.04 -14.61
CA SER A 158 -6.27 8.33 -14.97
C SER A 158 -5.19 9.32 -15.40
N ASP A 159 -5.59 10.43 -16.03
CA ASP A 159 -4.66 11.50 -16.40
C ASP A 159 -3.96 12.11 -15.17
N ALA A 160 -4.68 12.21 -14.03
CA ALA A 160 -4.13 12.67 -12.78
C ALA A 160 -3.07 11.72 -12.21
N GLU A 161 -3.30 10.40 -12.30
CA GLU A 161 -2.30 9.38 -11.92
C GLU A 161 -1.08 9.44 -12.83
N ILE A 162 -1.27 9.59 -14.14
CA ILE A 162 -0.17 9.71 -15.10
C ILE A 162 0.66 10.97 -14.82
N ALA A 163 0.04 12.08 -14.42
CA ALA A 163 0.77 13.29 -14.06
C ALA A 163 1.70 13.07 -12.86
N LEU A 164 1.22 12.41 -11.80
CA LEU A 164 2.05 12.06 -10.64
C LEU A 164 3.13 11.03 -10.97
N MET A 165 2.83 10.02 -11.79
CA MET A 165 3.83 9.06 -12.26
C MET A 165 4.97 9.75 -13.02
N LYS A 166 4.68 10.77 -13.82
CA LYS A 166 5.71 11.58 -14.50
C LYS A 166 6.58 12.35 -13.49
N SER A 167 5.99 12.84 -12.39
CA SER A 167 6.72 13.52 -11.34
C SER A 167 7.64 12.54 -10.59
N ALA A 168 7.14 11.37 -10.22
CA ALA A 168 7.94 10.30 -9.61
C ALA A 168 9.08 9.82 -10.54
N ALA A 169 8.84 9.75 -11.85
CA ALA A 169 9.88 9.43 -12.83
C ALA A 169 11.03 10.45 -12.85
N ARG A 170 10.73 11.76 -12.65
CA ARG A 170 11.79 12.78 -12.55
C ARG A 170 12.62 12.62 -11.27
N ILE A 171 12.00 12.22 -10.16
CA ILE A 171 12.72 11.89 -8.92
C ILE A 171 13.63 10.68 -9.16
N THR A 172 13.12 9.63 -9.81
CA THR A 172 13.90 8.43 -10.18
C THR A 172 15.09 8.79 -11.08
N GLU A 173 14.87 9.65 -12.10
CA GLU A 173 15.94 10.14 -12.98
C GLU A 173 17.04 10.83 -12.19
N LYS A 174 16.68 11.65 -11.18
CA LYS A 174 17.64 12.32 -10.33
C LYS A 174 18.46 11.33 -9.48
N GLY A 175 17.80 10.32 -8.92
CA GLY A 175 18.49 9.23 -8.21
C GLY A 175 19.43 8.45 -9.13
N MET A 176 19.01 8.17 -10.37
CA MET A 176 19.84 7.47 -11.36
C MET A 176 21.06 8.30 -11.78
N LYS A 177 20.89 9.61 -11.99
CA LYS A 177 22.03 10.52 -12.25
C LYS A 177 23.02 10.49 -11.09
N LYS A 178 22.54 10.53 -9.84
CA LYS A 178 23.38 10.41 -8.65
C LYS A 178 24.10 9.07 -8.61
N ALA A 179 23.44 7.98 -8.96
CA ALA A 179 24.10 6.66 -9.04
C ALA A 179 25.26 6.65 -10.02
N PHE A 180 25.09 7.19 -11.22
CA PHE A 180 26.18 7.29 -12.20
C PHE A 180 27.35 8.20 -11.77
N GLU A 181 27.09 9.22 -10.95
CA GLU A 181 28.14 10.08 -10.40
C GLU A 181 28.96 9.38 -9.33
N ILE A 182 28.31 8.63 -8.43
CA ILE A 182 28.95 8.11 -7.22
C ILE A 182 29.52 6.70 -7.37
N ILE A 183 29.01 5.88 -8.28
CA ILE A 183 29.50 4.52 -8.48
C ILE A 183 30.84 4.57 -9.21
N ASN A 184 31.92 4.56 -8.44
CA ASN A 184 33.29 4.60 -8.92
C ASN A 184 34.15 3.55 -8.18
N PRO A 185 35.17 2.98 -8.84
CA PRO A 185 36.09 2.06 -8.19
C PRO A 185 36.67 2.64 -6.90
N GLY A 186 36.63 1.85 -5.82
CA GLY A 186 37.13 2.25 -4.50
C GLY A 186 36.08 2.88 -3.58
N VAL A 187 34.93 3.34 -4.07
CA VAL A 187 33.79 3.79 -3.26
C VAL A 187 33.09 2.56 -2.67
N ARG A 188 32.61 2.63 -1.42
CA ARG A 188 31.83 1.56 -0.82
C ARG A 188 30.39 1.60 -1.33
N GLN A 189 29.76 0.43 -1.49
CA GLN A 189 28.37 0.31 -1.95
C GLN A 189 27.41 1.05 -1.02
N CYS A 190 27.56 0.91 0.31
CA CYS A 190 26.70 1.58 1.30
C CYS A 190 26.79 3.11 1.23
N ASP A 191 27.98 3.68 0.96
CA ASP A 191 28.13 5.13 0.79
C ASP A 191 27.40 5.61 -0.48
N ALA A 192 27.47 4.86 -1.56
CA ALA A 192 26.75 5.15 -2.79
C ALA A 192 25.23 5.11 -2.57
N VAL A 193 24.73 4.08 -1.86
CA VAL A 193 23.30 3.99 -1.51
C VAL A 193 22.85 5.20 -0.69
N GLY A 194 23.65 5.63 0.29
CA GLY A 194 23.33 6.81 1.11
C GLY A 194 23.14 8.07 0.27
N GLU A 195 24.02 8.33 -0.69
CA GLU A 195 23.91 9.49 -1.57
C GLU A 195 22.76 9.38 -2.59
N ILE A 196 22.49 8.18 -3.10
CA ILE A 196 21.34 7.92 -3.97
C ILE A 196 20.02 8.13 -3.22
N GLN A 197 19.88 7.56 -2.03
CA GLN A 197 18.70 7.74 -1.19
C GLN A 197 18.47 9.20 -0.85
N LYS A 198 19.50 9.94 -0.47
CA LYS A 198 19.43 11.38 -0.23
C LYS A 198 18.90 12.13 -1.47
N ALA A 199 19.36 11.77 -2.67
CA ALA A 199 18.91 12.40 -3.90
C ALA A 199 17.42 12.08 -4.18
N LEU A 200 16.97 10.85 -3.90
CA LEU A 200 15.58 10.44 -4.05
C LEU A 200 14.67 11.18 -3.05
N PHE A 201 15.02 11.22 -1.76
CA PHE A 201 14.24 11.93 -0.74
C PHE A 201 14.22 13.45 -0.93
N ASN A 202 15.32 14.06 -1.39
CA ASN A 202 15.34 15.48 -1.70
C ASN A 202 14.44 15.83 -2.89
N GLY A 203 14.10 14.87 -3.73
CA GLY A 203 13.22 15.06 -4.88
C GLY A 203 13.70 16.13 -5.85
N THR A 204 12.79 16.84 -6.47
CA THR A 204 13.02 17.97 -7.38
C THR A 204 12.74 19.30 -6.67
N PRO A 205 13.03 20.47 -7.29
CA PRO A 205 12.61 21.76 -6.72
C PRO A 205 11.10 21.89 -6.57
N GLU A 206 10.30 21.20 -7.39
CA GLU A 206 8.84 21.30 -7.43
C GLU A 206 8.16 20.32 -6.45
N PHE A 207 8.79 19.16 -6.17
CA PHE A 207 8.24 18.14 -5.27
C PHE A 207 9.33 17.38 -4.55
N GLY A 208 9.13 17.17 -3.26
CA GLY A 208 9.96 16.29 -2.44
C GLY A 208 9.71 14.82 -2.81
N GLY A 209 10.66 13.96 -2.44
CA GLY A 209 10.48 12.52 -2.52
C GLY A 209 9.98 11.96 -1.19
N ASP A 210 9.51 10.72 -1.22
CA ASP A 210 9.09 9.94 -0.06
C ASP A 210 9.75 8.56 -0.11
N TYR A 211 9.47 7.70 0.86
CA TYR A 211 9.98 6.33 0.86
C TYR A 211 9.38 5.51 -0.28
N ALA A 212 10.23 4.74 -0.94
CA ALA A 212 9.79 3.78 -1.94
C ALA A 212 9.46 2.42 -1.33
N SER A 213 8.61 1.65 -1.99
CA SER A 213 8.31 0.28 -1.60
C SER A 213 9.49 -0.69 -1.79
N ILE A 214 10.49 -0.28 -2.57
CA ILE A 214 11.73 -1.02 -2.78
C ILE A 214 12.92 -0.24 -2.22
N ALA A 215 13.80 -0.93 -1.51
CA ALA A 215 15.08 -0.35 -1.11
C ALA A 215 15.99 -0.16 -2.34
N THR A 216 16.96 0.76 -2.23
CA THR A 216 18.01 0.86 -3.25
C THR A 216 18.87 -0.40 -3.24
N LEU A 217 18.85 -1.15 -4.35
CA LEU A 217 19.64 -2.36 -4.53
C LEU A 217 20.80 -2.07 -5.48
N LEU A 218 22.03 -2.39 -5.04
CA LEU A 218 23.27 -2.20 -5.79
C LEU A 218 24.16 -3.45 -5.77
N PRO A 219 23.66 -4.64 -6.17
CA PRO A 219 24.52 -5.81 -6.26
C PRO A 219 25.64 -5.59 -7.28
N THR A 220 26.86 -5.89 -6.88
CA THR A 220 28.10 -5.64 -7.65
C THR A 220 28.94 -6.91 -7.75
N GLY A 221 29.68 -7.07 -8.85
CA GLY A 221 30.57 -8.22 -9.09
C GLY A 221 29.84 -9.55 -8.97
N LYS A 222 30.26 -10.42 -8.06
CA LYS A 222 29.58 -11.70 -7.77
C LYS A 222 28.11 -11.52 -7.39
N GLY A 223 27.77 -10.44 -6.69
CA GLY A 223 26.42 -10.13 -6.24
C GLY A 223 25.42 -9.97 -7.39
N THR A 224 25.89 -9.63 -8.59
CA THR A 224 24.98 -9.48 -9.75
C THR A 224 24.34 -10.81 -10.20
N SER A 225 24.87 -11.94 -9.74
CA SER A 225 24.26 -13.27 -9.99
C SER A 225 23.12 -13.61 -9.04
N ALA A 226 22.87 -12.80 -8.03
CA ALA A 226 21.82 -13.00 -7.03
C ALA A 226 20.91 -11.77 -6.97
N SER A 227 19.61 -11.99 -7.19
CA SER A 227 18.62 -10.92 -7.14
C SER A 227 18.41 -10.40 -5.71
N HIS A 228 18.02 -9.14 -5.58
CA HIS A 228 17.53 -8.51 -4.35
C HIS A 228 18.56 -8.44 -3.20
N LEU A 229 19.85 -8.45 -3.53
CA LEU A 229 20.88 -8.16 -2.54
C LEU A 229 20.95 -6.67 -2.25
N THR A 230 20.99 -6.33 -0.97
CA THR A 230 21.24 -4.97 -0.52
C THR A 230 22.76 -4.64 -0.59
N ALA A 231 23.08 -3.36 -0.53
CA ALA A 231 24.46 -2.91 -0.52
C ALA A 231 25.22 -3.34 0.74
N THR A 232 26.53 -3.60 0.56
CA THR A 232 27.46 -3.93 1.62
C THR A 232 28.50 -2.82 1.79
N GLU A 233 29.48 -3.03 2.70
CA GLU A 233 30.68 -2.20 2.82
C GLU A 233 31.74 -2.48 1.75
N ASP A 234 31.52 -3.46 0.87
CA ASP A 234 32.44 -3.76 -0.23
C ASP A 234 32.59 -2.58 -1.17
N LYS A 235 33.78 -2.45 -1.76
CA LYS A 235 34.08 -1.38 -2.69
C LYS A 235 33.78 -1.81 -4.13
N PHE A 236 33.32 -0.86 -4.95
CA PHE A 236 33.23 -1.09 -6.38
C PHE A 236 34.62 -1.36 -6.98
N VAL A 237 34.70 -2.34 -7.88
CA VAL A 237 35.94 -2.76 -8.56
C VAL A 237 35.83 -2.46 -10.04
N LYS A 238 36.92 -1.93 -10.63
CA LYS A 238 36.98 -1.64 -12.08
C LYS A 238 36.83 -2.91 -12.89
N GLY A 239 35.90 -2.89 -13.85
CA GLY A 239 35.60 -4.01 -14.73
C GLY A 239 34.51 -4.96 -14.23
N GLU A 240 34.01 -4.78 -13.02
CA GLU A 240 32.85 -5.51 -12.53
C GLU A 240 31.53 -4.81 -12.88
N ALA A 241 30.51 -5.61 -13.13
CA ALA A 241 29.15 -5.09 -13.34
C ALA A 241 28.50 -4.65 -12.03
N THR A 242 27.62 -3.66 -12.09
CA THR A 242 26.74 -3.24 -10.99
C THR A 242 25.31 -3.13 -11.53
N ILE A 243 24.35 -3.73 -10.85
CA ILE A 243 22.92 -3.54 -11.12
C ILE A 243 22.44 -2.38 -10.25
N ILE A 244 21.68 -1.45 -10.83
CA ILE A 244 21.09 -0.31 -10.13
C ILE A 244 19.59 -0.48 -10.19
N GLU A 245 18.97 -0.76 -9.05
CA GLU A 245 17.52 -0.87 -8.92
C GLU A 245 17.05 0.13 -7.86
N ILE A 246 16.34 1.18 -8.31
CA ILE A 246 15.90 2.31 -7.50
C ILE A 246 14.49 2.74 -7.91
N SER A 247 13.79 3.38 -7.00
CA SER A 247 12.47 3.97 -7.26
C SER A 247 12.37 5.34 -6.60
N GLY A 248 11.86 6.32 -7.33
CA GLY A 248 11.44 7.62 -6.80
C GLY A 248 9.93 7.62 -6.57
N VAL A 249 9.51 8.27 -5.48
CA VAL A 249 8.10 8.38 -5.06
C VAL A 249 7.77 9.82 -4.77
#